data_86056b889a47098d2ec33a42c47a7972
#
_entry.id   86056b889a47098d2ec33a42c47a7972
#
_cell.length_a   1.000
_cell.length_b   1.000
_cell.length_c   1.000
_cell.angle_alpha   90.00
_cell.angle_beta   90.00
_cell.angle_gamma   90.00
#
_symmetry.space_group_name_H-M   'P 1'
#
loop_
_entity.id
_entity.type
_entity.pdbx_description
1 polymer ?
#
loop_
_entity_poly.entity_id
_entity_poly.type
_entity_poly.pdbx_seq_one_letter_code
_entity_poly.pdbx_strand_id
1 'polypeptide(L)'
;MNERTYSVQAVRLGEQLRSRRRALGLTQEELAVLADTTQHTVSMLETGKRTSRLDILVAVAEALGLELVAVNHGTLPTLCDTDEPAT
;
A
#
# COMPACT_ATOMS: atom_id res chain seq x y z
N MET A 1 16.85 2.92 -14.22
CA MET A 1 16.53 2.90 -13.95
C MET A 1 16.06 3.06 -13.21
N ASN A 2 15.94 3.03 -13.03
CA ASN A 2 15.45 3.06 -12.46
C ASN A 2 14.74 3.50 -11.77
N GLU A 3 15.06 3.93 -11.66
CA GLU A 3 14.31 4.76 -11.38
C GLU A 3 13.04 4.41 -10.92
N ARG A 4 12.68 3.45 -11.03
CA ARG A 4 11.47 3.00 -10.63
C ARG A 4 11.38 2.51 -9.28
N THR A 5 12.05 3.07 -8.37
CA THR A 5 11.98 2.76 -6.96
C THR A 5 10.66 3.19 -6.39
N TYR A 6 10.08 4.22 -6.99
CA TYR A 6 8.82 4.75 -6.49
C TYR A 6 7.79 4.80 -7.59
N SER A 7 6.53 4.64 -7.24
CA SER A 7 5.46 4.99 -8.14
C SER A 7 4.56 5.96 -7.42
N VAL A 8 3.84 6.76 -8.17
CA VAL A 8 2.95 7.76 -7.57
C VAL A 8 1.89 7.09 -6.72
N GLN A 9 1.34 5.99 -7.22
CA GLN A 9 0.31 5.30 -6.46
C GLN A 9 0.86 4.67 -5.20
N ALA A 10 2.06 4.15 -5.25
CA ALA A 10 2.67 3.56 -4.07
C ALA A 10 2.94 4.63 -3.02
N VAL A 11 3.38 5.81 -3.45
CA VAL A 11 3.62 6.90 -2.52
C VAL A 11 2.31 7.34 -1.87
N ARG A 12 1.25 7.47 -2.68
CA ARG A 12 -0.03 7.86 -2.14
C ARG A 12 -0.58 6.85 -1.16
N LEU A 13 -0.45 5.58 -1.49
CA LEU A 13 -0.90 4.53 -0.60
C LEU A 13 -0.12 4.60 0.70
N GLY A 14 1.20 4.77 0.60
CA GLY A 14 2.03 4.88 1.79
C GLY A 14 1.60 6.03 2.68
N GLU A 15 1.24 7.16 2.07
CA GLU A 15 0.78 8.30 2.84
C GLU A 15 -0.54 8.01 3.54
N GLN A 16 -1.41 7.27 2.89
CA GLN A 16 -2.67 6.90 3.52
C GLN A 16 -2.44 5.98 4.71
N LEU A 17 -1.52 5.04 4.56
CA LEU A 17 -1.18 4.15 5.67
C LEU A 17 -0.61 4.93 6.83
N ARG A 18 0.27 5.87 6.54
CA ARG A 18 0.89 6.67 7.58
C ARG A 18 -0.13 7.55 8.29
N SER A 19 -1.00 8.19 7.54
CA SER A 19 -2.02 9.05 8.12
C SER A 19 -2.94 8.25 9.03
N ARG A 20 -3.34 7.09 8.59
CA ARG A 20 -4.23 6.26 9.38
C ARG A 20 -3.53 5.78 10.64
N ARG A 21 -2.25 5.39 10.51
CA ARG A 21 -1.47 4.97 11.67
C ARG A 21 -1.43 6.08 12.71
N ARG A 22 -1.13 7.30 12.25
CA ARG A 22 -1.04 8.42 13.17
C ARG A 22 -2.38 8.77 13.79
N ALA A 23 -3.44 8.66 13.01
CA ALA A 23 -4.77 8.92 13.52
C ALA A 23 -5.14 7.94 14.63
N LEU A 24 -4.60 6.73 14.57
CA LEU A 24 -4.86 5.74 15.58
C LEU A 24 -3.86 5.83 16.75
N GLY A 25 -2.92 6.74 16.66
CA GLY A 25 -1.95 6.93 17.76
C GLY A 25 -0.87 5.86 17.81
N LEU A 26 -0.62 5.19 16.70
CA LEU A 26 0.35 4.10 16.70
C LEU A 26 1.70 4.55 16.18
N THR A 27 2.76 3.99 16.76
CA THR A 27 4.09 4.16 16.20
C THR A 27 4.30 3.14 15.11
N GLN A 28 5.34 3.33 14.30
CA GLN A 28 5.68 2.35 13.29
C GLN A 28 5.99 0.98 13.91
N GLU A 29 6.63 1.00 15.06
CA GLU A 29 6.95 -0.26 15.74
C GLU A 29 5.70 -0.97 16.20
N GLU A 30 4.76 -0.22 16.73
CA GLU A 30 3.51 -0.82 17.19
C GLU A 30 2.74 -1.41 16.02
N LEU A 31 2.68 -0.69 14.92
CA LEU A 31 2.01 -1.21 13.76
C LEU A 31 2.71 -2.47 13.24
N ALA A 32 4.03 -2.47 13.27
CA ALA A 32 4.77 -3.64 12.81
C ALA A 32 4.43 -4.87 13.63
N VAL A 33 4.29 -4.71 14.92
CA VAL A 33 3.91 -5.83 15.79
C VAL A 33 2.52 -6.33 15.42
N LEU A 34 1.58 -5.41 15.22
CA LEU A 34 0.22 -5.80 14.88
C LEU A 34 0.13 -6.51 13.54
N ALA A 35 0.97 -6.13 12.61
CA ALA A 35 0.97 -6.71 11.27
C ALA A 35 1.95 -7.87 11.12
N ASP A 36 2.63 -8.21 12.20
CA ASP A 36 3.60 -9.31 12.20
C ASP A 36 4.70 -9.08 11.18
N THR A 37 5.26 -7.88 11.19
CA THR A 37 6.35 -7.54 10.30
C THR A 37 7.35 -6.68 11.07
N THR A 38 8.25 -6.01 10.39
CA THR A 38 9.28 -5.21 11.03
C THR A 38 9.00 -3.73 10.84
N GLN A 39 9.54 -2.93 11.74
CA GLN A 39 9.42 -1.49 11.60
C GLN A 39 10.01 -1.01 10.29
N HIS A 40 11.12 -1.61 9.86
CA HIS A 40 11.75 -1.24 8.61
C HIS A 40 10.76 -1.41 7.44
N THR A 41 10.04 -2.52 7.42
CA THR A 41 9.07 -2.76 6.38
C THR A 41 7.94 -1.72 6.42
N VAL A 42 7.45 -1.40 7.61
CA VAL A 42 6.41 -0.38 7.73
C VAL A 42 6.93 0.95 7.20
N SER A 43 8.15 1.32 7.56
CA SER A 43 8.74 2.56 7.09
C SER A 43 8.82 2.60 5.58
N MET A 44 9.24 1.49 4.97
CA MET A 44 9.35 1.42 3.54
C MET A 44 7.99 1.54 2.86
N LEU A 45 6.98 0.90 3.43
CA LEU A 45 5.64 1.02 2.87
C LEU A 45 5.12 2.43 2.95
N GLU A 46 5.36 3.10 4.06
CA GLU A 46 4.85 4.46 4.25
C GLU A 46 5.51 5.45 3.32
N THR A 47 6.72 5.17 2.88
CA THR A 47 7.40 6.07 1.95
C THR A 47 7.18 5.68 0.50
N GLY A 48 6.52 4.58 0.26
CA GLY A 48 6.22 4.16 -1.11
C GLY A 48 7.36 3.47 -1.80
N LYS A 49 8.36 3.04 -1.05
CA LYS A 49 9.48 2.34 -1.67
C LYS A 49 9.10 0.93 -2.02
N ARG A 50 9.69 0.44 -3.10
CA ARG A 50 9.39 -0.88 -3.56
C ARG A 50 10.05 -1.90 -2.65
N THR A 51 9.27 -2.59 -1.89
CA THR A 51 9.87 -3.43 -0.90
C THR A 51 9.07 -4.60 -0.46
N SER A 52 7.78 -4.62 -0.51
CA SER A 52 7.15 -5.66 0.21
C SER A 52 6.27 -6.52 -0.63
N ARG A 53 5.94 -7.62 -0.07
CA ARG A 53 5.05 -8.53 -0.70
C ARG A 53 3.61 -8.10 -0.44
N LEU A 54 2.73 -8.58 -1.27
CA LEU A 54 1.33 -8.24 -1.17
C LEU A 54 0.73 -8.65 0.17
N ASP A 55 1.09 -9.83 0.64
CA ASP A 55 0.52 -10.32 1.90
C ASP A 55 0.91 -9.42 3.08
N ILE A 56 2.10 -8.86 3.07
CA ILE A 56 2.52 -7.96 4.13
C ILE A 56 1.75 -6.65 4.03
N LEU A 57 1.58 -6.15 2.82
CA LEU A 57 0.82 -4.92 2.62
C LEU A 57 -0.62 -5.09 3.11
N VAL A 58 -1.22 -6.22 2.80
CA VAL A 58 -2.58 -6.50 3.24
C VAL A 58 -2.62 -6.57 4.76
N ALA A 59 -1.63 -7.22 5.37
CA ALA A 59 -1.60 -7.35 6.83
C ALA A 59 -1.48 -5.98 7.50
N VAL A 60 -0.67 -5.09 6.94
CA VAL A 60 -0.53 -3.75 7.49
C VAL A 60 -1.85 -2.98 7.36
N ALA A 61 -2.49 -3.08 6.21
CA ALA A 61 -3.76 -2.40 6.00
C ALA A 61 -4.83 -2.93 6.97
N GLU A 62 -4.87 -4.23 7.16
CA GLU A 62 -5.84 -4.82 8.07
C GLU A 62 -5.59 -4.39 9.51
N ALA A 63 -4.34 -4.29 9.90
CA ALA A 63 -4.00 -3.85 11.24
C ALA A 63 -4.47 -2.41 11.47
N LEU A 64 -4.58 -1.63 10.40
CA LEU A 64 -5.05 -0.26 10.50
C LEU A 64 -6.55 -0.13 10.30
N GLY A 65 -7.24 -1.24 10.08
CA GLY A 65 -8.67 -1.20 9.85
C GLY A 65 -9.00 -0.70 8.46
N LEU A 66 -8.08 -0.84 7.52
CA LEU A 66 -8.30 -0.41 6.15
C LEU A 66 -8.46 -1.60 5.24
N GLU A 67 -9.16 -1.38 4.15
CA GLU A 67 -9.34 -2.41 3.16
C GLU A 67 -8.69 -1.94 1.87
N LEU A 68 -7.94 -2.82 1.24
CA LEU A 68 -7.32 -2.50 -0.04
C LEU A 68 -8.25 -2.91 -1.15
N VAL A 69 -8.55 -1.99 -2.02
CA VAL A 69 -9.50 -2.23 -3.09
C VAL A 69 -8.94 -1.71 -4.39
N ALA A 70 -9.13 -2.45 -5.44
CA ALA A 70 -8.75 -1.99 -6.77
C ALA A 70 -9.97 -1.38 -7.42
N VAL A 71 -9.84 -0.17 -7.90
CA VAL A 71 -10.96 0.49 -8.55
C VAL A 71 -10.52 0.96 -9.92
N ASN A 72 -11.47 1.11 -10.79
CA ASN A 72 -11.16 1.63 -12.11
C ASN A 72 -10.76 3.07 -11.99
N HIS A 73 -9.65 3.39 -12.63
CA HIS A 73 -9.20 4.76 -12.65
C HIS A 73 -9.79 5.38 -13.91
N GLY A 74 -10.39 6.44 -13.82
CA GLY A 74 -11.09 7.10 -14.87
C GLY A 74 -10.74 6.74 -16.28
N THR A 75 -9.64 7.17 -16.77
CA THR A 75 -9.28 6.93 -18.14
C THR A 75 -8.36 5.76 -18.22
N LEU A 76 -8.85 4.68 -18.73
CA LEU A 76 -8.05 3.51 -18.76
C LEU A 76 -7.36 3.32 -20.05
N PRO A 77 -6.23 2.69 -20.04
CA PRO A 77 -5.59 2.33 -21.26
C PRO A 77 -6.44 1.31 -21.95
N THR A 78 -6.43 1.36 -23.21
CA THR A 78 -7.21 0.49 -23.98
C THR A 78 -6.95 -0.95 -23.72
N LEU A 79 -5.78 -1.29 -23.41
CA LEU A 79 -5.48 -2.63 -23.16
C LEU A 79 -6.33 -3.25 -22.12
N CYS A 80 -6.66 -2.50 -21.15
CA CYS A 80 -7.39 -3.00 -20.06
C CYS A 80 -8.78 -3.34 -20.40
N ASP A 81 -9.25 -2.74 -21.45
CA ASP A 81 -10.55 -2.97 -21.79
C ASP A 81 -10.82 -4.32 -22.12
N THR A 82 -9.92 -4.88 -22.73
CA THR A 82 -10.21 -6.13 -23.25
C THR A 82 -10.47 -7.13 -22.25
N ASP A 83 -10.03 -6.95 -21.23
CA ASP A 83 -10.18 -7.89 -20.33
C ASP A 83 -11.33 -7.93 -19.75
N GLU A 84 -11.81 -7.32 -19.86
CA GLU A 84 -12.75 -7.35 -19.18
C GLU A 84 -13.62 -8.06 -19.31
N PRO A 85 -13.73 -8.24 -19.80
CA PRO A 85 -14.78 -8.83 -19.79
C PRO A 85 -14.74 -9.98 -19.36
N ALA A 86 -14.21 -10.09 -19.38
CA ALA A 86 -14.33 -10.94 -19.05
C ALA A 86 -14.96 -11.35 -18.40
N THR A 87 -14.89 -11.22 -18.38
CA THR A 87 -15.35 -11.64 -17.84
C THR A 87 -15.86 -11.86 -17.57
#